data_5b245f31be05855ea471545eaa8986d7
#
_entry.id   5b245f31be05855ea471545eaa8986d7
#
_cell.length_a   1.000
_cell.length_b   1.000
_cell.length_c   1.000
_cell.angle_alpha   90.00
_cell.angle_beta   90.00
_cell.angle_gamma   90.00
#
_symmetry.space_group_name_H-M   'P 1'
#
loop_
_entity.id
_entity.type
_entity.pdbx_description
1 polymer ?
#
loop_
_entity_poly.entity_id
_entity_poly.type
_entity_poly.pdbx_seq_one_letter_code
_entity_poly.pdbx_strand_id
1 'polypeptide(L)'
;MKKQENTEDSIYEMRMIYRPYTVNSECRETVTKTIAICSFGCSLLWALCDLERWLMRRMGMANLPAAVIISFQILEAILPLTLYGVLTYLYNNYIWKWGIIYRWHKLPDLSGMWEGWLSSPLKDERRKLVIQINQRWNKIAISTKTNTGAEASAFTAAAIKEEDGEIKLNYSYNNHRQDEYGKNMSYQGFNTLTLKQKEGKWVLGGEYFTNKCFTESPGYGSKGSLIVTRKEMVWMNKP
;
A
#
# COMPACT_ATOMS: atom_id res chain seq x y z
N MET A 1 5.39 -35.31 11.53
CA MET A 1 4.19 -34.53 11.19
C MET A 1 4.09 -33.17 11.92
N LYS A 2 4.55 -32.97 13.16
CA LYS A 2 4.49 -31.66 13.88
C LYS A 2 5.36 -30.51 13.30
N LYS A 3 6.38 -30.82 12.50
CA LYS A 3 7.32 -29.82 11.96
C LYS A 3 6.78 -29.07 10.74
N GLN A 4 5.76 -29.60 10.08
CA GLN A 4 5.17 -29.01 8.88
C GLN A 4 4.08 -27.96 9.20
N GLU A 5 3.36 -28.18 10.30
CA GLU A 5 2.27 -27.27 10.75
C GLU A 5 2.82 -25.93 11.27
N ASN A 6 3.96 -25.97 12.02
CA ASN A 6 4.63 -24.76 12.50
C ASN A 6 5.25 -23.89 11.38
N THR A 7 5.47 -24.47 10.19
CA THR A 7 6.06 -23.73 9.05
C THR A 7 4.99 -22.97 8.27
N GLU A 8 3.78 -23.48 8.21
CA GLU A 8 2.68 -22.79 7.51
C GLU A 8 2.22 -21.56 8.30
N ASP A 9 2.03 -21.66 9.62
CA ASP A 9 1.64 -20.52 10.46
C ASP A 9 2.69 -19.41 10.46
N SER A 10 3.98 -19.74 10.44
CA SER A 10 5.06 -18.75 10.39
C SER A 10 5.15 -18.01 9.06
N ILE A 11 4.55 -18.53 7.98
CA ILE A 11 4.53 -17.86 6.65
C ILE A 11 3.61 -16.63 6.68
N TYR A 12 2.64 -16.57 7.57
CA TYR A 12 1.66 -15.49 7.62
C TYR A 12 2.06 -14.32 8.53
N GLU A 13 3.06 -14.49 9.39
CA GLU A 13 3.64 -13.39 10.16
C GLU A 13 4.75 -12.69 9.38
N MET A 14 4.38 -11.71 8.56
CA MET A 14 5.33 -10.91 7.79
C MET A 14 5.41 -9.49 8.33
N ARG A 15 6.64 -9.01 8.58
CA ARG A 15 6.87 -7.62 8.99
C ARG A 15 6.57 -6.67 7.84
N MET A 16 5.57 -5.81 8.02
CA MET A 16 5.14 -4.85 7.01
C MET A 16 5.83 -3.50 7.22
N ILE A 17 6.64 -3.08 6.27
CA ILE A 17 7.29 -1.76 6.26
C ILE A 17 6.69 -0.93 5.13
N TYR A 18 5.97 0.13 5.51
CA TYR A 18 5.38 1.04 4.54
C TYR A 18 6.42 1.95 3.90
N ARG A 19 6.39 2.02 2.58
CA ARG A 19 7.22 2.91 1.77
C ARG A 19 6.34 3.78 0.87
N PRO A 20 6.77 5.00 0.53
CA PRO A 20 6.11 5.77 -0.52
C PRO A 20 6.20 5.01 -1.85
N TYR A 21 5.20 5.14 -2.69
CA TYR A 21 5.21 4.57 -4.04
C TYR A 21 4.79 5.59 -5.08
N THR A 22 5.29 5.42 -6.28
CA THR A 22 5.00 6.32 -7.40
C THR A 22 3.79 5.81 -8.16
N VAL A 23 2.88 6.72 -8.43
CA VAL A 23 1.75 6.54 -9.35
C VAL A 23 1.86 7.69 -10.33
N ASN A 24 1.04 7.73 -11.34
CA ASN A 24 0.93 8.89 -12.22
C ASN A 24 0.85 10.18 -11.39
N SER A 25 1.87 11.03 -11.50
CA SER A 25 2.07 12.20 -10.63
C SER A 25 0.91 13.19 -10.70
N GLU A 26 0.33 13.36 -11.88
CA GLU A 26 -0.81 14.26 -12.14
C GLU A 26 -2.04 13.89 -11.29
N CYS A 27 -2.30 12.60 -11.13
CA CYS A 27 -3.44 12.15 -10.33
C CYS A 27 -3.29 12.52 -8.85
N ARG A 28 -2.09 12.38 -8.28
CA ARG A 28 -1.85 12.74 -6.88
C ARG A 28 -1.97 14.22 -6.62
N GLU A 29 -1.42 15.01 -7.51
CA GLU A 29 -1.49 16.47 -7.40
C GLU A 29 -2.95 16.94 -7.48
N THR A 30 -3.73 16.40 -8.42
CA THR A 30 -5.15 16.72 -8.56
C THR A 30 -5.94 16.36 -7.32
N VAL A 31 -5.73 15.15 -6.72
CA VAL A 31 -6.37 14.74 -5.47
C VAL A 31 -6.03 15.70 -4.34
N THR A 32 -4.75 16.03 -4.17
CA THR A 32 -4.31 16.93 -3.10
C THR A 32 -4.92 18.33 -3.23
N LYS A 33 -4.93 18.87 -4.44
CA LYS A 33 -5.58 20.16 -4.75
C LYS A 33 -7.09 20.11 -4.46
N THR A 34 -7.77 19.04 -4.88
CA THR A 34 -9.20 18.86 -4.64
C THR A 34 -9.52 18.83 -3.14
N ILE A 35 -8.77 18.06 -2.35
CA ILE A 35 -8.95 17.99 -0.90
C ILE A 35 -8.73 19.38 -0.27
N ALA A 36 -7.70 20.11 -0.71
CA ALA A 36 -7.43 21.47 -0.22
C ALA A 36 -8.59 22.40 -0.56
N ILE A 37 -9.05 22.43 -1.81
CA ILE A 37 -10.18 23.28 -2.24
C ILE A 37 -11.45 22.94 -1.44
N CYS A 38 -11.77 21.66 -1.25
CA CYS A 38 -12.91 21.23 -0.44
C CYS A 38 -12.78 21.73 1.01
N SER A 39 -11.61 21.60 1.61
CA SER A 39 -11.37 22.00 3.01
C SER A 39 -11.54 23.49 3.22
N PHE A 40 -10.93 24.29 2.34
CA PHE A 40 -11.07 25.75 2.39
C PHE A 40 -12.47 26.20 2.00
N GLY A 41 -13.09 25.60 0.99
CA GLY A 41 -14.45 25.91 0.56
C GLY A 41 -15.49 25.64 1.65
N CYS A 42 -15.42 24.49 2.32
CA CYS A 42 -16.31 24.18 3.45
C CYS A 42 -16.12 25.17 4.62
N SER A 43 -14.88 25.54 4.90
CA SER A 43 -14.59 26.51 5.99
C SER A 43 -15.09 27.91 5.64
N LEU A 44 -14.95 28.31 4.37
CA LEU A 44 -15.48 29.59 3.91
C LEU A 44 -17.01 29.62 3.95
N LEU A 45 -17.68 28.53 3.54
CA LEU A 45 -19.14 28.41 3.65
C LEU A 45 -19.60 28.46 5.11
N TRP A 46 -18.87 27.82 6.03
CA TRP A 46 -19.14 27.89 7.45
C TRP A 46 -19.09 29.33 7.95
N ALA A 47 -18.03 30.09 7.60
CA ALA A 47 -17.87 31.48 7.99
C ALA A 47 -18.95 32.40 7.37
N LEU A 48 -19.29 32.19 6.09
CA LEU A 48 -20.30 32.99 5.39
C LEU A 48 -21.73 32.75 5.91
N CYS A 49 -22.04 31.53 6.34
CA CYS A 49 -23.37 31.18 6.84
C CYS A 49 -23.63 31.69 8.25
N ASP A 50 -22.67 32.35 8.92
CA ASP A 50 -22.78 32.77 10.31
C ASP A 50 -23.38 31.69 11.24
N LEU A 51 -23.14 30.41 10.89
CA LEU A 51 -23.78 29.26 11.54
C LEU A 51 -23.46 29.25 13.04
N GLU A 52 -22.28 29.68 13.40
CA GLU A 52 -21.84 29.83 14.79
C GLU A 52 -22.72 30.81 15.54
N ARG A 53 -22.93 32.01 14.98
CA ARG A 53 -23.78 33.04 15.60
C ARG A 53 -25.24 32.61 15.66
N TRP A 54 -25.70 31.90 14.65
CA TRP A 54 -27.05 31.34 14.65
C TRP A 54 -27.22 30.29 15.76
N LEU A 55 -26.26 29.36 15.90
CA LEU A 55 -26.25 28.37 16.98
C LEU A 55 -26.20 29.01 18.36
N MET A 56 -25.31 29.99 18.58
CA MET A 56 -25.21 30.70 19.86
C MET A 56 -26.51 31.40 20.23
N ARG A 57 -27.17 32.09 19.28
CA ARG A 57 -28.49 32.70 19.50
C ARG A 57 -29.55 31.63 19.81
N ARG A 58 -29.55 30.52 19.13
CA ARG A 58 -30.52 29.43 19.33
C ARG A 58 -30.39 28.76 20.68
N MET A 59 -29.18 28.65 21.18
CA MET A 59 -28.86 28.05 22.48
C MET A 59 -28.98 29.06 23.66
N GLY A 60 -29.44 30.27 23.42
CA GLY A 60 -29.60 31.30 24.48
C GLY A 60 -28.26 31.84 25.04
N MET A 61 -27.15 31.61 24.33
CA MET A 61 -25.80 32.00 24.77
C MET A 61 -25.41 33.42 24.32
N ALA A 62 -26.35 34.32 24.20
CA ALA A 62 -26.10 35.70 23.71
C ALA A 62 -25.13 36.54 24.57
N ASN A 63 -24.91 36.15 25.82
CA ASN A 63 -24.06 36.88 26.79
C ASN A 63 -22.82 36.06 27.20
N LEU A 64 -22.14 35.44 26.24
CA LEU A 64 -20.94 34.68 26.54
C LEU A 64 -19.76 35.56 26.92
N PRO A 65 -18.92 35.15 27.90
CA PRO A 65 -17.67 35.82 28.19
C PRO A 65 -16.79 36.00 26.97
N ALA A 66 -16.09 37.14 26.88
CA ALA A 66 -15.19 37.42 25.74
C ALA A 66 -14.17 36.31 25.46
N ALA A 67 -13.68 35.64 26.51
CA ALA A 67 -12.76 34.50 26.39
C ALA A 67 -13.37 33.35 25.58
N VAL A 68 -14.66 33.09 25.73
CA VAL A 68 -15.35 32.01 24.96
C VAL A 68 -15.48 32.41 23.50
N ILE A 69 -15.82 33.65 23.21
CA ILE A 69 -15.91 34.16 21.83
C ILE A 69 -14.56 34.07 21.14
N ILE A 70 -13.48 34.46 21.82
CA ILE A 70 -12.10 34.35 21.27
C ILE A 70 -11.75 32.90 21.01
N SER A 71 -12.13 31.97 21.89
CA SER A 71 -11.88 30.54 21.69
C SER A 71 -12.55 29.99 20.43
N PHE A 72 -13.77 30.42 20.13
CA PHE A 72 -14.47 30.05 18.89
C PHE A 72 -13.80 30.63 17.66
N GLN A 73 -13.34 31.88 17.69
CA GLN A 73 -12.62 32.49 16.58
C GLN A 73 -11.29 31.76 16.28
N ILE A 74 -10.58 31.33 17.31
CA ILE A 74 -9.37 30.53 17.16
C ILE A 74 -9.70 29.16 16.52
N LEU A 75 -10.78 28.52 16.99
CA LEU A 75 -11.23 27.24 16.43
C LEU A 75 -11.60 27.38 14.95
N GLU A 76 -12.30 28.43 14.59
CA GLU A 76 -12.69 28.73 13.20
C GLU A 76 -11.47 28.95 12.31
N ALA A 77 -10.45 29.67 12.79
CA ALA A 77 -9.20 29.89 12.06
C ALA A 77 -8.42 28.56 11.80
N ILE A 78 -8.52 27.58 12.71
CA ILE A 78 -7.84 26.29 12.60
C ILE A 78 -8.68 25.29 11.77
N LEU A 79 -9.97 25.51 11.61
CA LEU A 79 -10.91 24.58 10.96
C LEU A 79 -10.48 24.12 9.57
N PRO A 80 -10.00 24.99 8.65
CA PRO A 80 -9.57 24.55 7.31
C PRO A 80 -8.44 23.52 7.36
N LEU A 81 -7.46 23.75 8.24
CA LEU A 81 -6.30 22.88 8.42
C LEU A 81 -6.71 21.53 9.02
N THR A 82 -7.58 21.56 10.02
CA THR A 82 -8.11 20.35 10.67
C THR A 82 -8.91 19.52 9.67
N LEU A 83 -9.79 20.16 8.91
CA LEU A 83 -10.60 19.50 7.89
C LEU A 83 -9.73 18.90 6.79
N TYR A 84 -8.71 19.62 6.33
CA TYR A 84 -7.72 19.11 5.39
C TYR A 84 -7.03 17.85 5.91
N GLY A 85 -6.59 17.85 7.16
CA GLY A 85 -5.96 16.70 7.80
C GLY A 85 -6.89 15.48 7.86
N VAL A 86 -8.14 15.70 8.30
CA VAL A 86 -9.15 14.63 8.38
C VAL A 86 -9.49 14.07 7.00
N LEU A 87 -9.77 14.93 6.02
CA LEU A 87 -10.08 14.49 4.66
C LEU A 87 -8.91 13.73 4.02
N THR A 88 -7.69 14.22 4.22
CA THR A 88 -6.48 13.54 3.75
C THR A 88 -6.32 12.16 4.40
N TYR A 89 -6.56 12.04 5.70
CA TYR A 89 -6.52 10.77 6.42
C TYR A 89 -7.57 9.79 5.90
N LEU A 90 -8.82 10.24 5.76
CA LEU A 90 -9.91 9.41 5.24
C LEU A 90 -9.65 8.97 3.79
N TYR A 91 -9.18 9.89 2.95
CA TYR A 91 -8.84 9.57 1.57
C TYR A 91 -7.73 8.52 1.50
N ASN A 92 -6.63 8.72 2.23
CA ASN A 92 -5.48 7.82 2.22
C ASN A 92 -5.80 6.39 2.65
N ASN A 93 -6.76 6.21 3.55
CA ASN A 93 -7.04 4.90 4.11
C ASN A 93 -8.27 4.21 3.47
N TYR A 94 -9.29 4.98 3.07
CA TYR A 94 -10.59 4.41 2.73
C TYR A 94 -11.16 4.88 1.38
N ILE A 95 -11.26 6.19 1.16
CA ILE A 95 -12.04 6.79 0.08
C ILE A 95 -11.49 6.40 -1.30
N TRP A 96 -10.18 6.35 -1.46
CA TRP A 96 -9.54 6.05 -2.73
C TRP A 96 -9.90 4.67 -3.30
N LYS A 97 -10.38 3.74 -2.45
CA LYS A 97 -10.81 2.39 -2.86
C LYS A 97 -12.23 2.34 -3.38
N TRP A 98 -13.02 3.40 -3.23
CA TRP A 98 -14.40 3.41 -3.67
C TRP A 98 -14.51 3.34 -5.19
N GLY A 99 -15.45 2.55 -5.70
CA GLY A 99 -15.59 2.29 -7.15
C GLY A 99 -15.76 3.53 -8.02
N ILE A 100 -16.43 4.59 -7.49
CA ILE A 100 -16.60 5.88 -8.18
C ILE A 100 -15.23 6.59 -8.29
N ILE A 101 -14.48 6.61 -7.21
CA ILE A 101 -13.16 7.25 -7.14
C ILE A 101 -12.15 6.47 -7.97
N TYR A 102 -12.22 5.13 -7.94
CA TYR A 102 -11.40 4.27 -8.80
C TYR A 102 -11.54 4.59 -10.28
N ARG A 103 -12.76 4.86 -10.76
CA ARG A 103 -12.99 5.25 -12.16
C ARG A 103 -12.24 6.52 -12.57
N TRP A 104 -12.00 7.40 -11.62
CA TRP A 104 -11.30 8.66 -11.84
C TRP A 104 -9.78 8.49 -11.87
N HIS A 105 -9.19 7.81 -10.90
CA HIS A 105 -7.73 7.70 -10.80
C HIS A 105 -7.16 6.40 -11.37
N LYS A 106 -8.00 5.39 -11.68
CA LYS A 106 -7.64 4.10 -12.29
C LYS A 106 -6.53 3.32 -11.55
N LEU A 107 -6.29 3.64 -10.28
CA LEU A 107 -5.28 2.97 -9.47
C LEU A 107 -5.86 1.69 -8.86
N PRO A 108 -5.37 0.49 -9.20
CA PRO A 108 -5.88 -0.75 -8.65
C PRO A 108 -5.51 -0.91 -7.17
N ASP A 109 -6.41 -1.50 -6.40
CA ASP A 109 -6.09 -1.97 -5.04
C ASP A 109 -5.43 -3.35 -5.12
N LEU A 110 -4.12 -3.35 -4.95
CA LEU A 110 -3.31 -4.57 -4.91
C LEU A 110 -3.24 -5.19 -3.51
N SER A 111 -3.90 -4.58 -2.52
CA SER A 111 -3.86 -5.08 -1.14
C SER A 111 -4.38 -6.51 -1.06
N GLY A 112 -3.73 -7.32 -0.25
CA GLY A 112 -4.12 -8.69 0.01
C GLY A 112 -2.95 -9.63 0.00
N MET A 113 -3.29 -10.92 0.11
CA MET A 113 -2.35 -12.01 0.07
C MET A 113 -2.35 -12.65 -1.32
N TRP A 114 -1.16 -12.87 -1.85
CA TRP A 114 -0.93 -13.44 -3.17
C TRP A 114 -0.07 -14.68 -3.01
N GLU A 115 -0.52 -15.81 -3.51
CA GLU A 115 0.18 -17.09 -3.41
C GLU A 115 0.49 -17.65 -4.79
N GLY A 116 1.64 -18.27 -4.94
CA GLY A 116 2.04 -18.87 -6.20
C GLY A 116 3.46 -19.40 -6.18
N TRP A 117 4.15 -19.24 -7.28
CA TRP A 117 5.41 -19.91 -7.53
C TRP A 117 6.45 -18.94 -8.08
N LEU A 118 7.67 -19.16 -7.63
CA LEU A 118 8.87 -18.52 -8.13
C LEU A 118 9.71 -19.59 -8.84
N SER A 119 10.10 -19.31 -10.07
CA SER A 119 10.91 -20.17 -10.90
C SER A 119 12.25 -19.53 -11.20
N SER A 120 13.32 -20.28 -11.04
CA SER A 120 14.67 -19.85 -11.40
C SER A 120 15.18 -20.72 -12.56
N PRO A 121 15.64 -20.14 -13.66
CA PRO A 121 16.15 -20.91 -14.78
C PRO A 121 17.46 -21.64 -14.49
N LEU A 122 18.20 -21.23 -13.44
CA LEU A 122 19.49 -21.84 -13.05
C LEU A 122 19.34 -23.13 -12.24
N LYS A 123 18.19 -23.29 -11.59
CA LYS A 123 17.82 -24.49 -10.87
C LYS A 123 16.39 -24.78 -11.27
N ASP A 124 16.09 -25.81 -11.94
CA ASP A 124 14.72 -26.18 -12.35
C ASP A 124 13.76 -26.41 -11.15
N GLU A 125 13.93 -25.57 -10.13
CA GLU A 125 13.21 -25.57 -8.87
C GLU A 125 12.12 -24.51 -8.88
N ARG A 126 10.90 -24.98 -8.73
CA ARG A 126 9.77 -24.12 -8.37
C ARG A 126 9.67 -24.01 -6.87
N ARG A 127 9.66 -22.78 -6.36
CA ARG A 127 9.52 -22.50 -4.92
C ARG A 127 8.18 -21.84 -4.67
N LYS A 128 7.49 -22.30 -3.63
CA LYS A 128 6.25 -21.66 -3.19
C LYS A 128 6.58 -20.24 -2.70
N LEU A 129 5.79 -19.28 -3.15
CA LEU A 129 5.96 -17.86 -2.87
C LEU A 129 4.66 -17.30 -2.32
N VAL A 130 4.75 -16.54 -1.24
CA VAL A 130 3.67 -15.74 -0.70
C VAL A 130 4.10 -14.27 -0.71
N ILE A 131 3.28 -13.42 -1.31
CA ILE A 131 3.46 -11.96 -1.29
C ILE A 131 2.29 -11.36 -0.54
N GLN A 132 2.59 -10.58 0.48
CA GLN A 132 1.62 -9.78 1.20
C GLN A 132 1.78 -8.31 0.79
N ILE A 133 0.72 -7.72 0.27
CA ILE A 133 0.68 -6.32 -0.13
C ILE A 133 -0.33 -5.60 0.74
N ASN A 134 0.09 -4.48 1.32
CA ASN A 134 -0.79 -3.57 2.04
C ASN A 134 -0.62 -2.17 1.45
N GLN A 135 -1.67 -1.70 0.77
CA GLN A 135 -1.65 -0.47 0.00
C GLN A 135 -2.57 0.57 0.62
N ARG A 136 -2.03 1.78 0.76
CA ARG A 136 -2.75 3.01 1.03
C ARG A 136 -2.57 3.95 -0.15
N TRP A 137 -3.32 5.02 -0.23
CA TRP A 137 -3.17 5.98 -1.32
C TRP A 137 -1.72 6.48 -1.53
N ASN A 138 -1.01 6.78 -0.46
CA ASN A 138 0.33 7.37 -0.50
C ASN A 138 1.48 6.41 -0.14
N LYS A 139 1.18 5.23 0.38
CA LYS A 139 2.17 4.27 0.89
C LYS A 139 1.79 2.85 0.51
N ILE A 140 2.81 2.04 0.25
CA ILE A 140 2.66 0.60 0.04
C ILE A 140 3.67 -0.16 0.91
N ALA A 141 3.25 -1.29 1.43
CA ALA A 141 4.13 -2.24 2.06
C ALA A 141 4.01 -3.57 1.31
N ILE A 142 5.14 -4.11 0.88
CA ILE A 142 5.23 -5.38 0.18
C ILE A 142 6.20 -6.25 0.95
N SER A 143 5.74 -7.41 1.37
CA SER A 143 6.56 -8.41 2.03
C SER A 143 6.39 -9.74 1.32
N THR A 144 7.47 -10.47 1.18
CA THR A 144 7.52 -11.71 0.41
C THR A 144 8.20 -12.78 1.23
N LYS A 145 7.65 -13.98 1.22
CA LYS A 145 8.22 -15.14 1.92
C LYS A 145 8.18 -16.37 1.03
N THR A 146 9.25 -17.13 1.05
CA THR A 146 9.33 -18.42 0.34
C THR A 146 9.32 -19.60 1.31
N ASN A 147 8.94 -20.77 0.84
CA ASN A 147 8.99 -22.01 1.63
C ASN A 147 10.41 -22.41 2.07
N THR A 148 11.45 -21.79 1.55
CA THR A 148 12.85 -22.01 1.94
C THR A 148 13.33 -21.07 3.05
N GLY A 149 12.40 -20.32 3.68
CA GLY A 149 12.71 -19.39 4.76
C GLY A 149 13.33 -18.05 4.31
N ALA A 150 13.45 -17.81 3.00
CA ALA A 150 13.91 -16.51 2.50
C ALA A 150 12.78 -15.48 2.62
N GLU A 151 13.06 -14.39 3.31
CA GLU A 151 12.14 -13.25 3.48
C GLU A 151 12.66 -12.04 2.75
N ALA A 152 11.79 -11.37 2.01
CA ALA A 152 12.11 -10.13 1.34
C ALA A 152 11.06 -9.05 1.63
N SER A 153 11.51 -7.82 1.75
CA SER A 153 10.63 -6.66 1.88
C SER A 153 10.98 -5.62 0.82
N ALA A 154 9.99 -4.83 0.40
CA ALA A 154 10.25 -3.71 -0.49
C ALA A 154 11.25 -2.76 0.18
N PHE A 155 12.35 -2.51 -0.52
CA PHE A 155 13.49 -1.76 0.00
C PHE A 155 13.35 -0.27 -0.28
N THR A 156 12.87 0.07 -1.47
CA THR A 156 12.69 1.45 -1.92
C THR A 156 11.24 1.71 -2.27
N ALA A 157 10.98 2.83 -2.93
CA ALA A 157 9.68 3.14 -3.47
C ALA A 157 9.26 2.10 -4.53
N ALA A 158 8.02 1.65 -4.46
CA ALA A 158 7.41 0.92 -5.54
C ALA A 158 6.84 1.89 -6.58
N ALA A 159 6.61 1.42 -7.79
CA ALA A 159 5.90 2.16 -8.83
C ALA A 159 4.76 1.32 -9.39
N ILE A 160 3.56 1.88 -9.44
CA ILE A 160 2.42 1.30 -10.14
C ILE A 160 2.15 2.19 -11.35
N LYS A 161 2.29 1.63 -12.55
CA LYS A 161 2.13 2.36 -13.81
C LYS A 161 1.22 1.60 -14.74
N GLU A 162 0.48 2.32 -15.55
CA GLU A 162 -0.20 1.76 -16.71
C GLU A 162 0.71 1.98 -17.93
N GLU A 163 1.13 0.91 -18.56
CA GLU A 163 1.94 0.90 -19.78
C GLU A 163 1.30 -0.07 -20.76
N ASP A 164 1.02 0.39 -21.97
CA ASP A 164 0.39 -0.39 -23.06
C ASP A 164 -0.95 -1.05 -22.67
N GLY A 165 -1.74 -0.39 -21.81
CA GLY A 165 -3.00 -0.92 -21.29
C GLY A 165 -2.83 -2.00 -20.21
N GLU A 166 -1.62 -2.28 -19.78
CA GLU A 166 -1.32 -3.21 -18.70
C GLU A 166 -0.88 -2.46 -17.45
N ILE A 167 -1.36 -2.91 -16.29
CA ILE A 167 -0.93 -2.36 -15.00
C ILE A 167 0.31 -3.10 -14.54
N LYS A 168 1.41 -2.38 -14.37
CA LYS A 168 2.70 -2.90 -13.92
C LYS A 168 3.02 -2.43 -12.51
N LEU A 169 3.40 -3.37 -11.65
CA LEU A 169 3.96 -3.14 -10.32
C LEU A 169 5.46 -3.38 -10.37
N ASN A 170 6.24 -2.32 -10.20
CA ASN A 170 7.69 -2.34 -10.17
C ASN A 170 8.17 -2.03 -8.76
N TYR A 171 9.04 -2.84 -8.18
CA TYR A 171 9.65 -2.53 -6.87
C TYR A 171 11.00 -3.22 -6.69
N SER A 172 11.88 -2.54 -5.97
CA SER A 172 13.11 -3.14 -5.49
C SER A 172 12.90 -3.74 -4.10
N TYR A 173 13.59 -4.82 -3.83
CA TYR A 173 13.48 -5.54 -2.56
C TYR A 173 14.86 -5.87 -1.99
N ASN A 174 14.88 -6.00 -0.67
CA ASN A 174 16.02 -6.55 0.07
C ASN A 174 15.61 -7.90 0.64
N ASN A 175 16.36 -8.93 0.30
CA ASN A 175 16.11 -10.29 0.72
C ASN A 175 17.11 -10.66 1.83
N HIS A 176 16.60 -11.19 2.92
CA HIS A 176 17.37 -11.70 4.03
C HIS A 176 17.17 -13.21 4.13
N ARG A 177 18.26 -13.93 4.16
CA ARG A 177 18.25 -15.39 4.34
C ARG A 177 19.38 -15.77 5.30
N GLN A 178 19.13 -16.73 6.16
CA GLN A 178 20.19 -17.44 6.87
C GLN A 178 20.66 -18.62 6.00
N ASP A 179 21.97 -18.79 5.90
CA ASP A 179 22.53 -20.01 5.29
C ASP A 179 22.48 -21.19 6.27
N GLU A 180 22.93 -22.34 5.82
CA GLU A 180 22.95 -23.56 6.63
C GLU A 180 23.87 -23.45 7.87
N TYR A 181 24.78 -22.48 7.87
CA TYR A 181 25.71 -22.18 8.95
C TYR A 181 25.25 -21.02 9.84
N GLY A 182 24.01 -20.53 9.67
CA GLY A 182 23.46 -19.40 10.44
C GLY A 182 24.00 -18.03 10.04
N LYS A 183 24.79 -17.91 8.95
CA LYS A 183 25.30 -16.66 8.45
C LYS A 183 24.20 -15.89 7.72
N ASN A 184 23.97 -14.67 8.14
CA ASN A 184 23.01 -13.78 7.48
C ASN A 184 23.52 -13.36 6.09
N MET A 185 22.79 -13.76 5.06
CA MET A 185 23.01 -13.30 3.68
C MET A 185 21.95 -12.28 3.30
N SER A 186 22.38 -11.13 2.81
CA SER A 186 21.49 -10.10 2.30
C SER A 186 21.82 -9.82 0.83
N TYR A 187 20.80 -9.80 0.00
CA TYR A 187 20.92 -9.45 -1.40
C TYR A 187 19.73 -8.64 -1.88
N GLN A 188 19.97 -7.79 -2.84
CA GLN A 188 18.97 -6.89 -3.40
C GLN A 188 18.49 -7.40 -4.75
N GLY A 189 17.26 -7.04 -5.08
CA GLY A 189 16.68 -7.37 -6.35
C GLY A 189 15.61 -6.38 -6.76
N PHE A 190 15.08 -6.62 -7.95
CA PHE A 190 14.03 -5.84 -8.55
C PHE A 190 12.99 -6.75 -9.18
N ASN A 191 11.71 -6.41 -8.97
CA ASN A 191 10.58 -7.12 -9.57
C ASN A 191 9.83 -6.20 -10.52
N THR A 192 9.47 -6.76 -11.68
CA THR A 192 8.52 -6.16 -12.62
C THR A 192 7.36 -7.14 -12.80
N LEU A 193 6.21 -6.79 -12.26
CA LEU A 193 5.03 -7.64 -12.26
C LEU A 193 3.90 -6.96 -13.01
N THR A 194 3.22 -7.72 -13.87
CA THR A 194 2.03 -7.28 -14.59
C THR A 194 0.78 -7.87 -13.96
N LEU A 195 -0.21 -7.02 -13.71
CA LEU A 195 -1.52 -7.43 -13.21
C LEU A 195 -2.39 -7.87 -14.37
N LYS A 196 -2.89 -9.11 -14.31
CA LYS A 196 -3.79 -9.69 -15.31
C LYS A 196 -4.97 -10.37 -14.63
N GLN A 197 -6.08 -10.46 -15.33
CA GLN A 197 -7.20 -11.28 -14.90
C GLN A 197 -7.22 -12.58 -15.71
N LYS A 198 -7.13 -13.72 -15.03
CA LYS A 198 -7.23 -15.06 -15.62
C LYS A 198 -8.31 -15.84 -14.90
N GLU A 199 -9.25 -16.39 -15.65
CA GLU A 199 -10.34 -17.22 -15.11
C GLU A 199 -11.09 -16.56 -13.92
N GLY A 200 -11.33 -15.25 -14.00
CA GLY A 200 -11.98 -14.48 -12.96
C GLY A 200 -11.11 -14.12 -11.74
N LYS A 201 -9.87 -14.62 -11.67
CA LYS A 201 -8.93 -14.34 -10.59
C LYS A 201 -7.87 -13.33 -11.01
N TRP A 202 -7.48 -12.48 -10.08
CA TRP A 202 -6.36 -11.57 -10.28
C TRP A 202 -5.03 -12.30 -10.11
N VAL A 203 -4.14 -12.11 -11.09
CA VAL A 203 -2.81 -12.73 -11.15
C VAL A 203 -1.78 -11.62 -11.33
N LEU A 204 -0.73 -11.66 -10.53
CA LEU A 204 0.51 -10.89 -10.73
C LEU A 204 1.56 -11.85 -11.27
N GLY A 205 2.05 -11.56 -12.46
CA GLY A 205 3.08 -12.38 -13.11
C GLY A 205 4.15 -11.50 -13.73
N GLY A 206 5.39 -11.97 -13.70
CA GLY A 206 6.48 -11.21 -14.29
C GLY A 206 7.87 -11.76 -13.94
N GLU A 207 8.84 -10.89 -14.02
CA GLU A 207 10.25 -11.21 -13.86
C GLU A 207 10.83 -10.60 -12.59
N TYR A 208 11.80 -11.30 -12.03
CA TYR A 208 12.65 -10.76 -10.96
C TYR A 208 14.11 -10.82 -11.35
N PHE A 209 14.88 -9.86 -10.83
CA PHE A 209 16.34 -9.82 -10.92
C PHE A 209 16.91 -9.70 -9.52
N THR A 210 18.04 -10.34 -9.26
CA THR A 210 18.75 -10.20 -8.00
C THR A 210 20.26 -10.12 -8.24
N ASN A 211 20.95 -9.33 -7.41
CA ASN A 211 22.39 -9.21 -7.41
C ASN A 211 23.11 -10.37 -6.70
N LYS A 212 22.40 -11.46 -6.41
CA LYS A 212 23.00 -12.63 -5.81
C LYS A 212 24.08 -13.19 -6.74
N CYS A 213 25.34 -13.02 -6.36
CA CYS A 213 26.47 -13.66 -7.04
C CYS A 213 26.43 -15.15 -6.69
N PHE A 214 26.32 -15.99 -7.69
CA PHE A 214 26.60 -17.41 -7.53
C PHE A 214 28.12 -17.60 -7.65
N THR A 215 28.71 -18.24 -6.67
CA THR A 215 30.14 -18.61 -6.65
C THR A 215 30.54 -19.48 -7.83
N GLU A 216 29.58 -20.15 -8.45
CA GLU A 216 29.79 -21.09 -9.59
C GLU A 216 29.65 -20.42 -10.96
N SER A 217 29.18 -19.18 -11.04
CA SER A 217 29.04 -18.46 -12.31
C SER A 217 29.19 -16.96 -12.07
N PRO A 218 30.43 -16.46 -11.93
CA PRO A 218 30.68 -15.04 -11.76
C PRO A 218 30.25 -14.28 -13.03
N GLY A 219 29.32 -13.34 -12.87
CA GLY A 219 28.82 -12.45 -13.93
C GLY A 219 27.35 -12.62 -14.32
N TYR A 220 26.69 -13.61 -13.84
CA TYR A 220 25.24 -13.77 -14.06
C TYR A 220 24.48 -13.47 -12.77
N GLY A 221 23.84 -12.31 -12.71
CA GLY A 221 22.77 -12.07 -11.74
C GLY A 221 21.68 -13.13 -11.90
N SER A 222 21.01 -13.55 -10.83
CA SER A 222 19.90 -14.48 -10.99
C SER A 222 18.67 -13.72 -11.48
N LYS A 223 18.24 -14.10 -12.67
CA LYS A 223 16.97 -13.72 -13.27
C LYS A 223 16.00 -14.89 -13.15
N GLY A 224 14.73 -14.62 -12.94
CA GLY A 224 13.71 -15.65 -12.96
C GLY A 224 12.33 -15.08 -13.16
N SER A 225 11.34 -15.94 -13.12
CA SER A 225 9.95 -15.56 -13.25
C SER A 225 9.17 -15.89 -11.98
N LEU A 226 8.12 -15.13 -11.72
CA LEU A 226 7.17 -15.41 -10.66
C LEU A 226 5.75 -15.23 -11.15
N ILE A 227 4.87 -16.04 -10.62
CA ILE A 227 3.44 -15.94 -10.87
C ILE A 227 2.70 -16.21 -9.56
N VAL A 228 1.86 -15.28 -9.16
CA VAL A 228 1.06 -15.36 -7.94
C VAL A 228 -0.38 -14.96 -8.21
N THR A 229 -1.29 -15.65 -7.56
CA THR A 229 -2.74 -15.40 -7.67
C THR A 229 -3.23 -14.81 -6.36
N ARG A 230 -4.14 -13.85 -6.43
CA ARG A 230 -4.75 -13.25 -5.24
C ARG A 230 -5.57 -14.30 -4.51
N LYS A 231 -5.26 -14.49 -3.23
CA LYS A 231 -6.07 -15.35 -2.36
C LYS A 231 -7.31 -14.58 -1.94
N GLU A 232 -8.47 -15.16 -2.17
CA GLU A 232 -9.70 -14.63 -1.59
C GLU A 232 -9.57 -14.71 -0.07
N MET A 233 -9.74 -13.58 0.62
CA MET A 233 -9.88 -13.58 2.07
C MET A 233 -11.19 -14.27 2.39
N VAL A 234 -11.14 -15.53 2.74
CA VAL A 234 -12.24 -16.19 3.44
C VAL A 234 -12.31 -15.50 4.79
N TRP A 235 -13.29 -14.62 4.95
CA TRP A 235 -13.66 -14.11 6.27
C TRP A 235 -14.08 -15.35 7.08
N MET A 236 -13.13 -15.87 7.87
CA MET A 236 -13.53 -16.82 8.89
C MET A 236 -14.44 -16.05 9.85
N ASN A 237 -15.74 -16.21 9.65
CA ASN A 237 -16.71 -15.96 10.70
C ASN A 237 -16.29 -16.86 11.87
N LYS A 238 -15.54 -16.30 12.81
CA LYS A 238 -15.45 -16.92 14.13
C LYS A 238 -16.81 -16.69 14.79
N PRO A 239 -17.44 -17.76 15.24
CA PRO A 239 -18.69 -17.68 16.01
C PRO A 239 -18.49 -16.90 17.32
#